data_de4073c61670f3251b14eb1fb15cf3e8
#
_entry.id   de4073c61670f3251b14eb1fb15cf3e8
#
_cell.length_a   1.000
_cell.length_b   1.000
_cell.length_c   1.000
_cell.angle_alpha   90.00
_cell.angle_beta   90.00
_cell.angle_gamma   90.00
#
_symmetry.space_group_name_H-M   'P 1'
#
loop_
_entity.id
_entity.type
_entity.pdbx_description
1 polymer ?
#
loop_
_entity_poly.entity_id
_entity_poly.type
_entity_poly.pdbx_seq_one_letter_code
_entity_poly.pdbx_strand_id
1 'polypeptide(L)'
;KNQQLAIDHLGLTGSIESKIQIGPFDADKQIQLTEIERQIEQIEDPGRLTLSQVDLYTKRAIIYKELEHDAVAVEHQFNIAVRTAKKFGTQRQHFDSLYQLTWAAYWWLENAERFEETFEKALGVARETDNVEVWEKVVTLFNLVVTTNRDGKCTLDVDSIEATIREKLNSIADNADMISGALQAKTSLALLDLLVAEDEEQANNTFRSLSEIADSAHKLIGYPMARLVN
;
A
#
# COMPACT_ATOMS: atom_id res chain seq x y z
N LYS A 1 -19.11 -4.31 15.25
CA LYS A 1 -19.92 -5.39 15.88
C LYS A 1 -19.23 -5.97 17.12
N ASN A 2 -17.94 -6.18 17.12
CA ASN A 2 -17.21 -6.76 18.27
C ASN A 2 -17.04 -5.77 19.43
N GLN A 3 -16.96 -4.46 19.19
CA GLN A 3 -16.91 -3.44 20.25
C GLN A 3 -18.24 -3.29 20.97
N GLN A 4 -19.35 -3.37 20.27
CA GLN A 4 -20.69 -3.30 20.87
C GLN A 4 -20.96 -4.49 21.79
N LEU A 5 -20.53 -5.70 21.40
CA LEU A 5 -20.62 -6.91 22.22
C LEU A 5 -19.76 -6.83 23.49
N ALA A 6 -18.61 -6.16 23.45
CA ALA A 6 -17.77 -5.95 24.64
C ALA A 6 -18.40 -4.95 25.61
N ILE A 7 -19.07 -3.91 25.13
CA ILE A 7 -19.78 -2.90 25.93
C ILE A 7 -20.97 -3.51 26.61
N ASP A 8 -21.78 -4.34 25.93
CA ASP A 8 -22.93 -5.03 26.48
C ASP A 8 -22.54 -6.08 27.53
N HIS A 9 -21.38 -6.70 27.41
CA HIS A 9 -20.87 -7.71 28.37
C HIS A 9 -20.33 -7.08 29.68
N LEU A 10 -19.95 -5.80 29.64
CA LEU A 10 -19.40 -5.07 30.79
C LEU A 10 -20.49 -4.32 31.59
N GLY A 11 -21.75 -4.43 31.20
CA GLY A 11 -22.88 -3.84 31.95
C GLY A 11 -22.89 -2.31 31.99
N LEU A 12 -22.21 -1.66 31.08
CA LEU A 12 -22.11 -0.20 30.96
C LEU A 12 -23.29 0.38 30.16
N THR A 13 -24.52 0.06 30.57
CA THR A 13 -25.74 0.72 30.09
C THR A 13 -25.96 2.04 30.82
N GLY A 14 -25.08 2.98 30.67
CA GLY A 14 -25.30 4.38 31.00
C GLY A 14 -25.16 5.17 29.69
N SER A 15 -26.11 6.09 29.45
CA SER A 15 -26.06 7.00 28.31
C SER A 15 -24.70 7.74 28.27
N ILE A 16 -23.75 7.15 27.54
CA ILE A 16 -22.49 7.83 27.24
C ILE A 16 -22.79 8.69 26.01
N GLU A 17 -23.21 9.94 26.25
CA GLU A 17 -22.74 11.01 25.38
C GLU A 17 -21.21 11.01 25.52
N SER A 18 -20.57 10.08 24.82
CA SER A 18 -19.14 10.08 24.72
C SER A 18 -18.76 11.34 23.92
N LYS A 19 -18.40 12.40 24.64
CA LYS A 19 -17.48 13.38 24.10
C LYS A 19 -16.26 12.55 23.73
N ILE A 20 -16.13 12.19 22.44
CA ILE A 20 -14.92 11.60 21.89
C ILE A 20 -13.83 12.59 22.27
N GLN A 21 -13.00 12.24 23.26
CA GLN A 21 -11.80 13.01 23.56
C GLN A 21 -10.86 12.79 22.36
N ILE A 22 -10.84 13.77 21.47
CA ILE A 22 -9.88 13.82 20.36
C ILE A 22 -8.51 13.84 21.01
N GLY A 23 -7.73 12.77 20.83
CA GLY A 23 -6.35 12.70 21.29
C GLY A 23 -5.48 13.76 20.63
N PRO A 24 -4.32 14.15 21.22
CA PRO A 24 -3.42 15.14 20.61
C PRO A 24 -3.05 14.79 19.17
N PHE A 25 -2.88 13.50 18.86
CA PHE A 25 -2.56 13.00 17.53
C PHE A 25 -3.72 13.23 16.52
N ASP A 26 -4.95 13.08 16.95
CA ASP A 26 -6.13 13.32 16.11
C ASP A 26 -6.36 14.81 15.87
N ALA A 27 -6.02 15.66 16.84
CA ALA A 27 -6.09 17.11 16.68
C ALA A 27 -5.13 17.62 15.59
N ASP A 28 -3.90 17.09 15.55
CA ASP A 28 -2.91 17.45 14.51
C ASP A 28 -3.38 16.99 13.14
N LYS A 29 -3.98 15.79 13.03
CA LYS A 29 -4.54 15.29 11.77
C LYS A 29 -5.76 16.09 11.32
N GLN A 30 -6.60 16.53 12.25
CA GLN A 30 -7.74 17.40 11.93
C GLN A 30 -7.29 18.75 11.37
N ILE A 31 -6.21 19.33 11.94
CA ILE A 31 -5.60 20.56 11.43
C ILE A 31 -5.05 20.33 10.01
N GLN A 32 -4.32 19.21 9.80
CA GLN A 32 -3.80 18.86 8.47
C GLN A 32 -4.94 18.66 7.46
N LEU A 33 -6.03 17.99 7.83
CA LEU A 33 -7.20 17.80 6.97
C LEU A 33 -7.78 19.15 6.56
N THR A 34 -8.03 20.04 7.51
CA THR A 34 -8.57 21.38 7.26
C THR A 34 -7.67 22.17 6.30
N GLU A 35 -6.35 22.10 6.47
CA GLU A 35 -5.40 22.78 5.58
C GLU A 35 -5.41 22.18 4.15
N ILE A 36 -5.47 20.85 4.03
CA ILE A 36 -5.55 20.19 2.71
C ILE A 36 -6.87 20.56 2.01
N GLU A 37 -7.99 20.56 2.71
CA GLU A 37 -9.30 20.95 2.16
C GLU A 37 -9.28 22.39 1.69
N ARG A 38 -8.73 23.30 2.50
CA ARG A 38 -8.52 24.70 2.09
C ARG A 38 -7.67 24.83 0.83
N GLN A 39 -6.59 24.04 0.70
CA GLN A 39 -5.76 24.05 -0.50
C GLN A 39 -6.50 23.53 -1.72
N ILE A 40 -7.33 22.49 -1.56
CA ILE A 40 -8.16 21.96 -2.65
C ILE A 40 -9.23 22.96 -3.08
N GLU A 41 -9.89 23.65 -2.14
CA GLU A 41 -10.88 24.69 -2.42
C GLU A 41 -10.29 25.89 -3.17
N GLN A 42 -9.01 26.19 -2.96
CA GLN A 42 -8.28 27.28 -3.62
C GLN A 42 -7.77 26.93 -5.03
N ILE A 43 -8.07 25.73 -5.55
CA ILE A 43 -7.69 25.37 -6.91
C ILE A 43 -8.56 26.15 -7.90
N GLU A 44 -7.93 27.10 -8.60
CA GLU A 44 -8.63 27.99 -9.55
C GLU A 44 -9.15 27.24 -10.78
N ASP A 45 -8.41 26.26 -11.29
CA ASP A 45 -8.79 25.46 -12.46
C ASP A 45 -8.80 23.96 -12.13
N PRO A 46 -9.96 23.39 -11.73
CA PRO A 46 -10.10 21.96 -11.48
C PRO A 46 -9.88 21.08 -12.72
N GLY A 47 -9.88 21.67 -13.90
CA GLY A 47 -9.60 20.98 -15.16
C GLY A 47 -8.11 20.80 -15.46
N ARG A 48 -7.21 21.44 -14.68
CA ARG A 48 -5.77 21.44 -14.90
C ARG A 48 -5.01 21.46 -13.58
N LEU A 49 -4.81 20.29 -12.99
CA LEU A 49 -4.09 20.16 -11.71
C LEU A 49 -2.59 20.05 -11.92
N THR A 50 -1.83 20.66 -11.00
CA THR A 50 -0.39 20.38 -10.84
C THR A 50 -0.19 19.04 -10.13
N LEU A 51 0.99 18.42 -10.27
CA LEU A 51 1.28 17.15 -9.61
C LEU A 51 1.16 17.23 -8.08
N SER A 52 1.58 18.36 -7.47
CA SER A 52 1.41 18.57 -6.03
C SER A 52 -0.06 18.68 -5.61
N GLN A 53 -0.92 19.24 -6.46
CA GLN A 53 -2.36 19.29 -6.19
C GLN A 53 -3.00 17.89 -6.30
N VAL A 54 -2.53 17.04 -7.23
CA VAL A 54 -2.97 15.63 -7.29
C VAL A 54 -2.67 14.90 -5.99
N ASP A 55 -1.50 15.11 -5.40
CA ASP A 55 -1.10 14.48 -4.12
C ASP A 55 -2.01 14.88 -2.95
N LEU A 56 -2.61 16.07 -2.98
CA LEU A 56 -3.54 16.50 -1.93
C LEU A 56 -4.74 15.57 -1.79
N TYR A 57 -5.27 15.08 -2.91
CA TYR A 57 -6.43 14.17 -2.88
C TYR A 57 -6.09 12.82 -2.23
N THR A 58 -4.90 12.28 -2.51
CA THR A 58 -4.44 11.02 -1.87
C THR A 58 -4.17 11.24 -0.38
N LYS A 59 -3.52 12.35 -0.01
CA LYS A 59 -3.29 12.72 1.40
C LYS A 59 -4.61 12.89 2.16
N ARG A 60 -5.60 13.58 1.57
CA ARG A 60 -6.93 13.73 2.16
C ARG A 60 -7.57 12.38 2.47
N ALA A 61 -7.55 11.46 1.50
CA ALA A 61 -8.14 10.13 1.68
C ALA A 61 -7.46 9.34 2.81
N ILE A 62 -6.13 9.42 2.91
CA ILE A 62 -5.36 8.80 3.99
C ILE A 62 -5.78 9.37 5.34
N ILE A 63 -5.88 10.69 5.47
CA ILE A 63 -6.25 11.35 6.74
C ILE A 63 -7.70 11.02 7.11
N TYR A 64 -8.63 10.96 6.16
CA TYR A 64 -10.01 10.50 6.42
C TYR A 64 -10.03 9.11 7.06
N LYS A 65 -9.23 8.17 6.54
CA LYS A 65 -9.07 6.83 7.13
C LYS A 65 -8.46 6.90 8.53
N GLU A 66 -7.42 7.71 8.70
CA GLU A 66 -6.70 7.83 9.98
C GLU A 66 -7.50 8.54 11.08
N LEU A 67 -8.46 9.38 10.72
CA LEU A 67 -9.44 10.00 11.62
C LEU A 67 -10.68 9.13 11.83
N GLU A 68 -10.66 7.89 11.35
CA GLU A 68 -11.70 6.90 11.54
C GLU A 68 -13.09 7.37 11.06
N HIS A 69 -13.16 8.13 9.96
CA HIS A 69 -14.42 8.43 9.31
C HIS A 69 -15.13 7.15 8.87
N ASP A 70 -16.43 7.22 8.63
CA ASP A 70 -17.19 6.05 8.18
C ASP A 70 -16.66 5.46 6.86
N ALA A 71 -16.87 4.14 6.68
CA ALA A 71 -16.30 3.39 5.57
C ALA A 71 -16.69 3.96 4.20
N VAL A 72 -17.92 4.48 4.08
CA VAL A 72 -18.43 5.05 2.80
C VAL A 72 -17.70 6.35 2.49
N ALA A 73 -17.50 7.21 3.48
CA ALA A 73 -16.75 8.45 3.32
C ALA A 73 -15.29 8.18 2.96
N VAL A 74 -14.62 7.26 3.66
CA VAL A 74 -13.24 6.86 3.39
C VAL A 74 -13.09 6.32 1.97
N GLU A 75 -13.93 5.36 1.57
CA GLU A 75 -13.89 4.80 0.22
C GLU A 75 -14.16 5.86 -0.85
N HIS A 76 -15.11 6.76 -0.60
CA HIS A 76 -15.40 7.87 -1.51
C HIS A 76 -14.17 8.76 -1.74
N GLN A 77 -13.43 9.12 -0.68
CA GLN A 77 -12.23 9.95 -0.80
C GLN A 77 -11.12 9.22 -1.58
N PHE A 78 -10.89 7.94 -1.34
CA PHE A 78 -9.94 7.16 -2.13
C PHE A 78 -10.35 7.05 -3.60
N ASN A 79 -11.63 6.86 -3.90
CA ASN A 79 -12.12 6.83 -5.28
C ASN A 79 -11.93 8.18 -6.00
N ILE A 80 -12.06 9.30 -5.29
CA ILE A 80 -11.72 10.63 -5.84
C ILE A 80 -10.22 10.71 -6.12
N ALA A 81 -9.37 10.31 -5.17
CA ALA A 81 -7.92 10.34 -5.31
C ALA A 81 -7.44 9.53 -6.53
N VAL A 82 -7.92 8.29 -6.67
CA VAL A 82 -7.58 7.41 -7.80
C VAL A 82 -8.00 8.03 -9.14
N ARG A 83 -9.22 8.55 -9.23
CA ARG A 83 -9.71 9.20 -10.48
C ARG A 83 -8.91 10.46 -10.81
N THR A 84 -8.57 11.26 -9.79
CA THR A 84 -7.78 12.47 -9.96
C THR A 84 -6.36 12.13 -10.41
N ALA A 85 -5.71 11.18 -9.77
CA ALA A 85 -4.37 10.74 -10.13
C ALA A 85 -4.32 10.09 -11.53
N LYS A 86 -5.34 9.31 -11.91
CA LYS A 86 -5.45 8.72 -13.25
C LYS A 86 -5.57 9.79 -14.34
N LYS A 87 -6.30 10.88 -14.05
CA LYS A 87 -6.59 11.91 -15.05
C LYS A 87 -5.49 12.96 -15.18
N PHE A 88 -4.88 13.36 -14.08
CA PHE A 88 -3.99 14.51 -14.01
C PHE A 88 -2.60 14.20 -13.47
N GLY A 89 -2.40 13.04 -12.83
CA GLY A 89 -1.16 12.66 -12.20
C GLY A 89 -0.20 11.93 -13.13
N THR A 90 0.96 11.61 -12.56
CA THR A 90 1.90 10.67 -13.16
C THR A 90 1.41 9.23 -12.95
N GLN A 91 1.98 8.29 -13.72
CA GLN A 91 1.75 6.86 -13.51
C GLN A 91 2.06 6.43 -12.06
N ARG A 92 3.15 6.96 -11.48
CA ARG A 92 3.50 6.70 -10.07
C ARG A 92 2.40 7.18 -9.12
N GLN A 93 1.88 8.40 -9.29
CA GLN A 93 0.80 8.91 -8.44
C GLN A 93 -0.49 8.11 -8.60
N HIS A 94 -0.80 7.65 -9.83
CA HIS A 94 -1.94 6.76 -10.06
C HIS A 94 -1.76 5.42 -9.35
N PHE A 95 -0.57 4.82 -9.45
CA PHE A 95 -0.26 3.59 -8.73
C PHE A 95 -0.33 3.81 -7.20
N ASP A 96 0.28 4.88 -6.68
CA ASP A 96 0.30 5.18 -5.24
C ASP A 96 -1.11 5.36 -4.66
N SER A 97 -2.00 6.02 -5.40
CA SER A 97 -3.39 6.17 -4.97
C SER A 97 -4.16 4.83 -4.97
N LEU A 98 -3.92 3.96 -5.96
CA LEU A 98 -4.46 2.61 -6.00
C LEU A 98 -3.90 1.74 -4.86
N TYR A 99 -2.59 1.81 -4.62
CA TYR A 99 -1.94 1.11 -3.52
C TYR A 99 -2.59 1.44 -2.17
N GLN A 100 -2.82 2.74 -1.90
CA GLN A 100 -3.47 3.18 -0.65
C GLN A 100 -4.93 2.71 -0.56
N LEU A 101 -5.68 2.73 -1.66
CA LEU A 101 -7.04 2.21 -1.69
C LEU A 101 -7.06 0.68 -1.46
N THR A 102 -6.16 -0.08 -2.09
CA THR A 102 -6.05 -1.53 -1.92
C THR A 102 -5.73 -1.88 -0.47
N TRP A 103 -4.80 -1.15 0.14
CA TRP A 103 -4.43 -1.29 1.55
C TRP A 103 -5.62 -0.97 2.48
N ALA A 104 -6.39 0.09 2.17
CA ALA A 104 -7.59 0.45 2.90
C ALA A 104 -8.71 -0.60 2.72
N ALA A 105 -8.88 -1.15 1.52
CA ALA A 105 -9.87 -2.19 1.24
C ALA A 105 -9.63 -3.44 2.08
N TYR A 106 -8.38 -3.83 2.27
CA TYR A 106 -8.00 -4.99 3.07
C TYR A 106 -8.18 -4.73 4.58
N TRP A 107 -7.53 -3.70 5.11
CA TRP A 107 -7.39 -3.50 6.54
C TRP A 107 -8.49 -2.67 7.20
N TRP A 108 -9.10 -1.75 6.45
CA TRP A 108 -10.08 -0.81 6.98
C TRP A 108 -11.51 -1.16 6.59
N LEU A 109 -11.72 -1.45 5.30
CA LEU A 109 -13.05 -1.80 4.79
C LEU A 109 -13.37 -3.29 5.02
N GLU A 110 -12.36 -4.12 5.31
CA GLU A 110 -12.47 -5.59 5.44
C GLU A 110 -13.27 -6.21 4.27
N ASN A 111 -13.08 -5.68 3.06
CA ASN A 111 -13.81 -6.05 1.86
C ASN A 111 -12.90 -6.78 0.88
N ALA A 112 -12.97 -8.12 0.87
CA ALA A 112 -12.13 -8.97 0.03
C ALA A 112 -12.35 -8.72 -1.47
N GLU A 113 -13.61 -8.58 -1.93
CA GLU A 113 -13.92 -8.32 -3.34
C GLU A 113 -13.32 -6.98 -3.79
N ARG A 114 -13.47 -5.96 -2.97
CA ARG A 114 -12.89 -4.63 -3.23
C ARG A 114 -11.36 -4.65 -3.23
N PHE A 115 -10.77 -5.41 -2.33
CA PHE A 115 -9.33 -5.63 -2.28
C PHE A 115 -8.83 -6.25 -3.58
N GLU A 116 -9.43 -7.34 -4.05
CA GLU A 116 -9.04 -8.03 -5.28
C GLU A 116 -9.18 -7.11 -6.50
N GLU A 117 -10.31 -6.43 -6.65
CA GLU A 117 -10.57 -5.47 -7.74
C GLU A 117 -9.50 -4.36 -7.80
N THR A 118 -9.15 -3.80 -6.64
CA THR A 118 -8.18 -2.69 -6.57
C THR A 118 -6.75 -3.18 -6.73
N PHE A 119 -6.44 -4.38 -6.25
CA PHE A 119 -5.16 -5.04 -6.47
C PHE A 119 -4.90 -5.29 -7.96
N GLU A 120 -5.85 -5.85 -8.70
CA GLU A 120 -5.72 -6.07 -10.14
C GLU A 120 -5.49 -4.76 -10.91
N LYS A 121 -6.18 -3.68 -10.51
CA LYS A 121 -5.98 -2.35 -11.10
C LYS A 121 -4.57 -1.82 -10.80
N ALA A 122 -4.09 -1.98 -9.55
CA ALA A 122 -2.74 -1.56 -9.17
C ALA A 122 -1.67 -2.36 -9.94
N LEU A 123 -1.83 -3.68 -10.04
CA LEU A 123 -0.95 -4.55 -10.82
C LEU A 123 -0.94 -4.16 -12.31
N GLY A 124 -2.13 -3.84 -12.88
CA GLY A 124 -2.24 -3.35 -14.25
C GLY A 124 -1.42 -2.10 -14.51
N VAL A 125 -1.47 -1.11 -13.60
CA VAL A 125 -0.65 0.11 -13.70
C VAL A 125 0.82 -0.18 -13.49
N ALA A 126 1.18 -1.08 -12.57
CA ALA A 126 2.57 -1.46 -12.31
C ALA A 126 3.25 -2.13 -13.52
N ARG A 127 2.52 -2.90 -14.31
CA ARG A 127 3.06 -3.57 -15.52
C ARG A 127 3.63 -2.59 -16.55
N GLU A 128 3.19 -1.34 -16.53
CA GLU A 128 3.62 -0.30 -17.47
C GLU A 128 4.90 0.43 -17.05
N THR A 129 5.53 0.05 -15.91
CA THR A 129 6.74 0.73 -15.40
C THR A 129 7.82 -0.25 -14.94
N ASP A 130 9.10 0.18 -15.09
CA ASP A 130 10.28 -0.49 -14.56
C ASP A 130 10.73 0.11 -13.22
N ASN A 131 9.90 0.94 -12.59
CA ASN A 131 10.23 1.54 -11.30
C ASN A 131 10.20 0.48 -10.20
N VAL A 132 11.38 0.14 -9.65
CA VAL A 132 11.52 -0.89 -8.62
C VAL A 132 10.70 -0.59 -7.36
N GLU A 133 10.53 0.69 -6.96
CA GLU A 133 9.72 1.04 -5.79
C GLU A 133 8.23 0.71 -5.97
N VAL A 134 7.74 0.77 -7.22
CA VAL A 134 6.38 0.33 -7.55
C VAL A 134 6.27 -1.18 -7.36
N TRP A 135 7.24 -1.94 -7.84
CA TRP A 135 7.23 -3.40 -7.74
C TRP A 135 7.44 -3.91 -6.32
N GLU A 136 8.20 -3.21 -5.48
CA GLU A 136 8.25 -3.47 -4.03
C GLU A 136 6.86 -3.37 -3.37
N LYS A 137 6.11 -2.31 -3.71
CA LYS A 137 4.75 -2.14 -3.21
C LYS A 137 3.81 -3.23 -3.74
N VAL A 138 4.00 -3.69 -4.99
CA VAL A 138 3.26 -4.84 -5.54
C VAL A 138 3.55 -6.11 -4.74
N VAL A 139 4.82 -6.41 -4.41
CA VAL A 139 5.18 -7.56 -3.55
C VAL A 139 4.52 -7.44 -2.17
N THR A 140 4.48 -6.23 -1.59
CA THR A 140 3.80 -5.98 -0.32
C THR A 140 2.29 -6.28 -0.39
N LEU A 141 1.61 -5.86 -1.46
CA LEU A 141 0.20 -6.20 -1.66
C LEU A 141 0.00 -7.69 -1.97
N PHE A 142 0.93 -8.30 -2.71
CA PHE A 142 0.87 -9.73 -3.03
C PHE A 142 0.94 -10.61 -1.78
N ASN A 143 1.68 -10.19 -0.74
CA ASN A 143 1.64 -10.86 0.56
C ASN A 143 0.21 -10.96 1.12
N LEU A 144 -0.59 -9.90 0.96
CA LEU A 144 -2.01 -9.92 1.37
C LEU A 144 -2.85 -10.87 0.49
N VAL A 145 -2.55 -10.93 -0.83
CA VAL A 145 -3.20 -11.89 -1.74
C VAL A 145 -2.91 -13.33 -1.30
N VAL A 146 -1.65 -13.68 -1.04
CA VAL A 146 -1.24 -15.00 -0.57
C VAL A 146 -1.92 -15.34 0.76
N THR A 147 -1.97 -14.38 1.69
CA THR A 147 -2.63 -14.57 2.99
C THR A 147 -4.13 -14.83 2.80
N THR A 148 -4.81 -14.03 1.97
CA THR A 148 -6.24 -14.18 1.68
C THR A 148 -6.54 -15.50 0.98
N ASN A 149 -5.62 -15.96 0.10
CA ASN A 149 -5.72 -17.23 -0.59
C ASN A 149 -5.59 -18.42 0.39
N ARG A 150 -4.63 -18.37 1.32
CA ARG A 150 -4.48 -19.39 2.37
C ARG A 150 -5.71 -19.49 3.26
N ASP A 151 -6.43 -18.40 3.46
CA ASP A 151 -7.71 -18.35 4.19
C ASP A 151 -8.90 -18.85 3.35
N GLY A 152 -8.69 -19.23 2.07
CA GLY A 152 -9.73 -19.67 1.14
C GLY A 152 -10.71 -18.56 0.74
N LYS A 153 -10.31 -17.29 0.85
CA LYS A 153 -11.14 -16.12 0.56
C LYS A 153 -10.72 -15.38 -0.70
N CYS A 154 -9.67 -15.83 -1.39
CA CYS A 154 -9.14 -15.22 -2.60
C CYS A 154 -9.63 -15.96 -3.85
N THR A 155 -10.04 -15.19 -4.88
CA THR A 155 -10.44 -15.73 -6.19
C THR A 155 -9.37 -15.49 -7.27
N LEU A 156 -8.31 -14.74 -6.93
CA LEU A 156 -7.22 -14.42 -7.87
C LEU A 156 -6.34 -15.63 -8.16
N ASP A 157 -5.83 -15.70 -9.39
CA ASP A 157 -4.82 -16.67 -9.80
C ASP A 157 -3.44 -16.27 -9.25
N VAL A 158 -3.13 -16.78 -8.04
CA VAL A 158 -1.92 -16.47 -7.30
C VAL A 158 -0.66 -16.83 -8.07
N ASP A 159 -0.66 -17.99 -8.75
CA ASP A 159 0.50 -18.48 -9.50
C ASP A 159 0.81 -17.58 -10.70
N SER A 160 -0.22 -17.16 -11.44
CA SER A 160 -0.08 -16.24 -12.57
C SER A 160 0.42 -14.86 -12.13
N ILE A 161 -0.06 -14.37 -10.98
CA ILE A 161 0.38 -13.09 -10.41
C ILE A 161 1.85 -13.18 -9.98
N GLU A 162 2.21 -14.25 -9.26
CA GLU A 162 3.60 -14.49 -8.85
C GLU A 162 4.54 -14.53 -10.05
N ALA A 163 4.20 -15.27 -11.08
CA ALA A 163 4.99 -15.36 -12.32
C ALA A 163 5.20 -13.97 -12.96
N THR A 164 4.15 -13.14 -13.00
CA THR A 164 4.23 -11.76 -13.49
C THR A 164 5.19 -10.90 -12.67
N ILE A 165 5.12 -11.00 -11.34
CA ILE A 165 6.00 -10.23 -10.43
C ILE A 165 7.45 -10.68 -10.62
N ARG A 166 7.70 -11.98 -10.69
CA ARG A 166 9.04 -12.55 -10.88
C ARG A 166 9.65 -12.15 -12.22
N GLU A 167 8.91 -12.26 -13.30
CA GLU A 167 9.38 -11.84 -14.63
C GLU A 167 9.87 -10.40 -14.61
N LYS A 168 9.07 -9.51 -14.04
CA LYS A 168 9.40 -8.09 -14.00
C LYS A 168 10.57 -7.76 -13.09
N LEU A 169 10.59 -8.32 -11.88
CA LEU A 169 11.69 -8.10 -10.94
C LEU A 169 13.01 -8.67 -11.48
N ASN A 170 13.02 -9.83 -12.15
CA ASN A 170 14.20 -10.36 -12.82
C ASN A 170 14.68 -9.42 -13.91
N SER A 171 13.80 -8.91 -14.76
CA SER A 171 14.16 -7.91 -15.79
C SER A 171 14.83 -6.66 -15.20
N ILE A 172 14.35 -6.18 -14.04
CA ILE A 172 14.96 -5.03 -13.34
C ILE A 172 16.29 -5.43 -12.69
N ALA A 173 16.38 -6.63 -12.10
CA ALA A 173 17.57 -7.15 -11.43
C ALA A 173 18.75 -7.37 -12.40
N ASP A 174 18.46 -7.66 -13.66
CA ASP A 174 19.45 -7.87 -14.72
C ASP A 174 19.93 -6.56 -15.37
N ASN A 175 19.35 -5.42 -15.01
CA ASN A 175 19.73 -4.13 -15.55
C ASN A 175 21.02 -3.61 -14.88
N ALA A 176 22.15 -3.80 -15.56
CA ALA A 176 23.48 -3.41 -15.09
C ALA A 176 23.68 -1.89 -14.91
N ASP A 177 22.88 -1.07 -15.61
CA ASP A 177 23.01 0.39 -15.57
C ASP A 177 22.38 0.99 -14.28
N MET A 178 21.53 0.23 -13.58
CA MET A 178 20.81 0.66 -12.38
C MET A 178 21.16 -0.21 -11.16
N ILE A 179 22.41 -0.18 -10.71
CA ILE A 179 22.93 -1.05 -9.65
C ILE A 179 22.06 -1.05 -8.38
N SER A 180 21.64 0.12 -7.91
CA SER A 180 20.76 0.22 -6.72
C SER A 180 19.37 -0.38 -6.99
N GLY A 181 18.79 -0.12 -8.16
CA GLY A 181 17.51 -0.69 -8.56
C GLY A 181 17.56 -2.21 -8.73
N ALA A 182 18.63 -2.71 -9.36
CA ALA A 182 18.86 -4.14 -9.50
C ALA A 182 18.98 -4.85 -8.15
N LEU A 183 19.68 -4.23 -7.18
CA LEU A 183 19.81 -4.80 -5.84
C LEU A 183 18.49 -4.77 -5.06
N GLN A 184 17.69 -3.71 -5.20
CA GLN A 184 16.34 -3.63 -4.64
C GLN A 184 15.41 -4.70 -5.24
N ALA A 185 15.49 -4.92 -6.56
CA ALA A 185 14.73 -5.98 -7.22
C ALA A 185 15.12 -7.37 -6.72
N LYS A 186 16.42 -7.65 -6.53
CA LYS A 186 16.90 -8.91 -5.91
C LYS A 186 16.40 -9.08 -4.49
N THR A 187 16.37 -8.00 -3.69
CA THR A 187 15.77 -8.03 -2.33
C THR A 187 14.30 -8.38 -2.40
N SER A 188 13.55 -7.77 -3.31
CA SER A 188 12.12 -8.05 -3.48
C SER A 188 11.84 -9.47 -3.96
N LEU A 189 12.71 -10.04 -4.83
CA LEU A 189 12.65 -11.45 -5.25
C LEU A 189 12.88 -12.38 -4.06
N ALA A 190 13.89 -12.12 -3.24
CA ALA A 190 14.16 -12.93 -2.05
C ALA A 190 13.01 -12.86 -1.03
N LEU A 191 12.39 -11.67 -0.83
CA LEU A 191 11.20 -11.56 0.01
C LEU A 191 10.00 -12.34 -0.58
N LEU A 192 9.85 -12.34 -1.90
CA LEU A 192 8.84 -13.13 -2.58
C LEU A 192 9.10 -14.65 -2.38
N ASP A 193 10.37 -15.09 -2.47
CA ASP A 193 10.75 -16.49 -2.21
C ASP A 193 10.42 -16.91 -0.77
N LEU A 194 10.67 -16.04 0.22
CA LEU A 194 10.27 -16.29 1.61
C LEU A 194 8.76 -16.42 1.78
N LEU A 195 8.00 -15.58 1.07
CA LEU A 195 6.54 -15.57 1.16
C LEU A 195 5.91 -16.87 0.65
N VAL A 196 6.51 -17.45 -0.40
CA VAL A 196 5.99 -18.66 -1.05
C VAL A 196 6.75 -19.94 -0.64
N ALA A 197 7.74 -19.84 0.25
CA ALA A 197 8.50 -20.99 0.73
C ALA A 197 7.58 -22.04 1.36
N GLU A 198 7.73 -23.29 0.92
CA GLU A 198 6.94 -24.42 1.38
C GLU A 198 7.60 -25.16 2.55
N ASP A 199 8.93 -25.01 2.71
CA ASP A 199 9.70 -25.69 3.74
C ASP A 199 10.85 -24.82 4.30
N GLU A 200 11.46 -25.32 5.39
CA GLU A 200 12.55 -24.65 6.10
C GLU A 200 13.83 -24.56 5.26
N GLU A 201 14.10 -25.52 4.37
CA GLU A 201 15.28 -25.51 3.52
C GLU A 201 15.22 -24.35 2.50
N GLN A 202 14.08 -24.18 1.86
CA GLN A 202 13.83 -23.06 0.94
C GLN A 202 13.98 -21.71 1.68
N ALA A 203 13.37 -21.58 2.86
CA ALA A 203 13.48 -20.36 3.66
C ALA A 203 14.94 -20.07 4.04
N ASN A 204 15.71 -21.08 4.48
CA ASN A 204 17.12 -20.92 4.85
C ASN A 204 18.00 -20.54 3.64
N ASN A 205 17.73 -21.08 2.46
CA ASN A 205 18.42 -20.69 1.23
C ASN A 205 18.18 -19.23 0.90
N THR A 206 16.95 -18.76 1.04
CA THR A 206 16.59 -17.36 0.81
C THR A 206 17.23 -16.43 1.83
N PHE A 207 17.30 -16.80 3.13
CA PHE A 207 18.04 -16.01 4.12
C PHE A 207 19.53 -15.87 3.79
N ARG A 208 20.14 -16.92 3.21
CA ARG A 208 21.54 -16.86 2.76
C ARG A 208 21.69 -15.86 1.61
N SER A 209 20.78 -15.89 0.63
CA SER A 209 20.74 -14.92 -0.48
C SER A 209 20.56 -13.48 0.02
N LEU A 210 19.69 -13.25 1.01
CA LEU A 210 19.51 -11.92 1.62
C LEU A 210 20.78 -11.41 2.30
N SER A 211 21.55 -12.32 2.95
CA SER A 211 22.84 -11.96 3.56
C SER A 211 23.86 -11.52 2.50
N GLU A 212 23.95 -12.21 1.37
CA GLU A 212 24.83 -11.84 0.25
C GLU A 212 24.43 -10.50 -0.37
N ILE A 213 23.12 -10.24 -0.47
CA ILE A 213 22.58 -8.95 -0.93
C ILE A 213 22.97 -7.84 0.06
N ALA A 214 22.85 -8.09 1.39
CA ALA A 214 23.25 -7.14 2.42
C ALA A 214 24.73 -6.77 2.34
N ASP A 215 25.60 -7.74 2.16
CA ASP A 215 27.05 -7.52 1.98
C ASP A 215 27.37 -6.68 0.74
N SER A 216 26.59 -6.86 -0.31
CA SER A 216 26.70 -6.06 -1.53
C SER A 216 26.16 -4.64 -1.33
N ALA A 217 25.06 -4.49 -0.61
CA ALA A 217 24.40 -3.22 -0.33
C ALA A 217 25.26 -2.28 0.53
N HIS A 218 26.01 -2.83 1.50
CA HIS A 218 26.93 -2.05 2.33
C HIS A 218 27.99 -1.28 1.55
N LYS A 219 28.29 -1.73 0.33
CA LYS A 219 29.27 -1.08 -0.57
C LYS A 219 28.65 0.04 -1.40
N LEU A 220 27.34 0.19 -1.40
CA LEU A 220 26.62 1.16 -2.20
C LEU A 220 26.19 2.37 -1.34
N ILE A 221 26.66 3.55 -1.73
CA ILE A 221 26.21 4.82 -1.12
C ILE A 221 24.74 5.05 -1.52
N GLY A 222 23.87 5.22 -0.52
CA GLY A 222 22.45 5.55 -0.75
C GLY A 222 21.50 4.35 -0.87
N TYR A 223 21.99 3.10 -0.71
CA TYR A 223 21.09 1.97 -0.60
C TYR A 223 20.28 2.01 0.72
N PRO A 224 18.95 1.86 0.69
CA PRO A 224 18.13 1.92 1.89
C PRO A 224 18.24 0.63 2.72
N MET A 225 19.30 0.53 3.54
CA MET A 225 19.59 -0.65 4.38
C MET A 225 18.43 -1.08 5.29
N ALA A 226 17.55 -0.14 5.68
CA ALA A 226 16.37 -0.46 6.48
C ALA A 226 15.46 -1.54 5.84
N ARG A 227 15.51 -1.71 4.53
CA ARG A 227 14.75 -2.73 3.79
C ARG A 227 15.24 -4.17 4.01
N LEU A 228 16.50 -4.33 4.44
CA LEU A 228 17.11 -5.63 4.72
C LEU A 228 17.00 -6.02 6.19
N VAL A 229 16.67 -5.08 7.07
CA VAL A 229 16.70 -5.27 8.54
C VAL A 229 15.29 -5.39 9.12
N ASN A 230 14.24 -4.90 8.43
CA ASN A 230 12.84 -4.99 8.84
C ASN A 230 12.13 -6.17 8.20
#